data_d203b9e9039e7d2c590e63912753b716
#
_entry.id   d203b9e9039e7d2c590e63912753b716
#
_cell.length_a   1.000
_cell.length_b   1.000
_cell.length_c   1.000
_cell.angle_alpha   90.00
_cell.angle_beta   90.00
_cell.angle_gamma   90.00
#
_symmetry.space_group_name_H-M   'P 1'
#
loop_
_entity.id
_entity.type
_entity.pdbx_description
1 polymer ?
#
loop_
_entity_poly.entity_id
_entity_poly.type
_entity_poly.pdbx_seq_one_letter_code
_entity_poly.pdbx_strand_id
1 'polypeptide(L)'
;TIVFDKTGTLTKAKPTVAEVVSFNGMSEDELLRIAACLEEHFPHSMAKAVVSAAKTKHLDHEEMHSKVEYIVAHGISTQIEGKKAVIGSYHFVFEDEKVVIPEGMEEKFENLPEEYSHLYMAIEGKLAAVICIEDPLREEAVEVIRELRKAGLSKIVMMTGDSERTAKAIAKRVGVDAVSYTHLTLP
;
A
#
# COMPACT_ATOMS: atom_id res chain seq x y z
N THR A 1 22.63 13.59 -13.38
CA THR A 1 21.47 12.83 -12.89
C THR A 1 21.52 12.72 -11.38
N ILE A 2 20.40 12.94 -10.72
CA ILE A 2 20.23 12.68 -9.30
C ILE A 2 19.06 11.69 -9.13
N VAL A 3 19.16 10.80 -8.13
CA VAL A 3 18.13 9.82 -7.81
C VAL A 3 17.68 10.05 -6.37
N PHE A 4 16.38 10.21 -6.17
CA PHE A 4 15.75 10.33 -4.86
C PHE A 4 15.00 9.05 -4.52
N ASP A 5 15.18 8.54 -3.32
CA ASP A 5 14.24 7.58 -2.76
C ASP A 5 12.91 8.29 -2.46
N LYS A 6 11.79 7.59 -2.65
CA LYS A 6 10.47 8.16 -2.34
C LYS A 6 10.26 8.23 -0.83
N THR A 7 10.31 7.08 -0.17
CA THR A 7 9.87 6.94 1.22
C THR A 7 10.88 7.52 2.20
N GLY A 8 10.46 8.52 2.97
CA GLY A 8 11.33 9.20 3.94
C GLY A 8 12.23 10.28 3.37
N THR A 9 12.37 10.37 2.03
CA THR A 9 13.12 11.43 1.36
C THR A 9 12.18 12.45 0.72
N LEU A 10 11.41 12.04 -0.29
CA LEU A 10 10.38 12.89 -0.89
C LEU A 10 9.09 12.93 -0.06
N THR A 11 8.84 11.90 0.73
CA THR A 11 7.70 11.80 1.66
C THR A 11 8.12 11.93 3.11
N LYS A 12 7.13 12.13 3.99
CA LYS A 12 7.34 12.29 5.45
C LYS A 12 7.60 10.96 6.16
N ALA A 13 7.51 9.81 5.48
CA ALA A 13 7.53 8.46 6.06
C ALA A 13 6.54 8.29 7.23
N LYS A 14 5.38 8.90 7.09
CA LYS A 14 4.27 8.80 8.04
C LYS A 14 3.01 8.36 7.31
N PRO A 15 2.97 7.11 6.82
CA PRO A 15 1.82 6.61 6.10
C PRO A 15 0.59 6.60 6.99
N THR A 16 -0.55 6.94 6.40
CA THR A 16 -1.88 6.89 7.02
C THR A 16 -2.86 6.21 6.09
N VAL A 17 -3.88 5.55 6.64
CA VAL A 17 -4.98 5.02 5.82
C VAL A 17 -5.83 6.19 5.36
N ALA A 18 -5.92 6.39 4.05
CA ALA A 18 -6.77 7.40 3.43
C ALA A 18 -8.21 6.90 3.29
N GLU A 19 -8.37 5.67 2.79
CA GLU A 19 -9.68 5.02 2.66
C GLU A 19 -9.54 3.50 2.62
N VAL A 20 -10.66 2.80 2.87
CA VAL A 20 -10.80 1.35 2.71
C VAL A 20 -11.90 1.09 1.69
N VAL A 21 -11.56 0.45 0.59
CA VAL A 21 -12.50 0.16 -0.49
C VAL A 21 -12.94 -1.30 -0.40
N SER A 22 -14.23 -1.52 -0.08
CA SER A 22 -14.82 -2.87 0.04
C SER A 22 -15.15 -3.48 -1.33
N PHE A 23 -14.85 -4.76 -1.50
CA PHE A 23 -15.18 -5.54 -2.71
C PHE A 23 -16.09 -6.74 -2.43
N ASN A 24 -16.40 -7.02 -1.17
CA ASN A 24 -17.22 -8.18 -0.76
C ASN A 24 -18.51 -7.79 -0.01
N GLY A 25 -18.80 -6.49 0.07
CA GLY A 25 -20.00 -5.98 0.75
C GLY A 25 -19.89 -5.84 2.28
N MET A 26 -18.79 -6.24 2.89
CA MET A 26 -18.51 -5.97 4.30
C MET A 26 -18.29 -4.47 4.53
N SER A 27 -18.53 -3.99 5.75
CA SER A 27 -18.27 -2.60 6.10
C SER A 27 -16.77 -2.30 6.09
N GLU A 28 -16.42 -1.03 5.78
CA GLU A 28 -15.04 -0.57 5.79
C GLU A 28 -14.37 -0.74 7.15
N ASP A 29 -15.11 -0.52 8.24
CA ASP A 29 -14.61 -0.68 9.60
C ASP A 29 -14.31 -2.13 9.95
N GLU A 30 -15.15 -3.07 9.50
CA GLU A 30 -14.90 -4.50 9.70
C GLU A 30 -13.70 -4.98 8.89
N LEU A 31 -13.58 -4.55 7.63
CA LEU A 31 -12.42 -4.86 6.79
C LEU A 31 -11.12 -4.25 7.36
N LEU A 32 -11.18 -3.02 7.87
CA LEU A 32 -10.04 -2.38 8.53
C LEU A 32 -9.66 -3.10 9.82
N ARG A 33 -10.63 -3.57 10.60
CA ARG A 33 -10.40 -4.36 11.82
C ARG A 33 -9.70 -5.68 11.50
N ILE A 34 -10.16 -6.39 10.46
CA ILE A 34 -9.53 -7.63 9.99
C ILE A 34 -8.10 -7.35 9.51
N ALA A 35 -7.91 -6.32 8.69
CA ALA A 35 -6.58 -5.95 8.21
C ALA A 35 -5.62 -5.59 9.34
N ALA A 36 -6.09 -4.86 10.36
CA ALA A 36 -5.28 -4.52 11.52
C ALA A 36 -4.88 -5.75 12.33
N CYS A 37 -5.80 -6.71 12.51
CA CYS A 37 -5.52 -7.99 13.16
C CYS A 37 -4.43 -8.78 12.43
N LEU A 38 -4.43 -8.79 11.10
CA LEU A 38 -3.41 -9.46 10.28
C LEU A 38 -2.05 -8.77 10.38
N GLU A 39 -2.04 -7.44 10.36
CA GLU A 39 -0.84 -6.61 10.25
C GLU A 39 -0.15 -6.32 11.60
N GLU A 40 -0.82 -6.52 12.74
CA GLU A 40 -0.29 -6.09 14.05
C GLU A 40 1.01 -6.78 14.47
N HIS A 41 1.25 -8.00 13.99
CA HIS A 41 2.46 -8.77 14.30
C HIS A 41 3.65 -8.44 13.39
N PHE A 42 3.47 -7.59 12.37
CA PHE A 42 4.48 -7.29 11.37
C PHE A 42 4.78 -5.79 11.28
N PRO A 43 5.79 -5.29 11.99
CA PRO A 43 6.00 -3.87 12.19
C PRO A 43 6.68 -3.18 11.00
N HIS A 44 6.07 -3.18 9.83
CA HIS A 44 6.47 -2.30 8.72
C HIS A 44 5.58 -1.04 8.65
N SER A 45 5.97 -0.07 7.84
CA SER A 45 5.33 1.26 7.84
C SER A 45 3.84 1.22 7.49
N MET A 46 3.45 0.42 6.50
CA MET A 46 2.05 0.29 6.09
C MET A 46 1.22 -0.44 7.15
N ALA A 47 1.75 -1.51 7.75
CA ALA A 47 1.12 -2.21 8.87
C ALA A 47 0.82 -1.26 10.03
N LYS A 48 1.81 -0.43 10.41
CA LYS A 48 1.61 0.58 11.47
C LYS A 48 0.49 1.57 11.12
N ALA A 49 0.35 1.97 9.86
CA ALA A 49 -0.72 2.85 9.41
C ALA A 49 -2.09 2.19 9.58
N VAL A 50 -2.23 0.93 9.16
CA VAL A 50 -3.47 0.15 9.28
C VAL A 50 -3.87 -0.04 10.74
N VAL A 51 -2.95 -0.51 11.58
CA VAL A 51 -3.18 -0.72 13.02
C VAL A 51 -3.51 0.61 13.72
N SER A 52 -2.82 1.71 13.38
CA SER A 52 -3.11 3.03 13.94
C SER A 52 -4.49 3.53 13.55
N ALA A 53 -4.90 3.34 12.29
CA ALA A 53 -6.23 3.73 11.82
C ALA A 53 -7.35 2.96 12.56
N ALA A 54 -7.19 1.65 12.73
CA ALA A 54 -8.13 0.84 13.50
C ALA A 54 -8.24 1.30 14.96
N LYS A 55 -7.11 1.57 15.63
CA LYS A 55 -7.08 2.11 17.00
C LYS A 55 -7.77 3.47 17.11
N THR A 56 -7.55 4.38 16.15
CA THR A 56 -8.19 5.70 16.13
C THR A 56 -9.71 5.62 16.02
N LYS A 57 -10.19 4.60 15.31
CA LYS A 57 -11.63 4.31 15.17
C LYS A 57 -12.19 3.45 16.33
N HIS A 58 -11.38 3.12 17.33
CA HIS A 58 -11.75 2.23 18.45
C HIS A 58 -12.26 0.86 17.97
N LEU A 59 -11.65 0.33 16.91
CA LEU A 59 -11.96 -0.99 16.38
C LEU A 59 -11.13 -2.03 17.14
N ASP A 60 -11.60 -2.38 18.34
CA ASP A 60 -11.00 -3.44 19.13
C ASP A 60 -11.21 -4.79 18.43
N HIS A 61 -10.20 -5.63 18.48
CA HIS A 61 -10.29 -6.99 17.98
C HIS A 61 -9.70 -7.97 19.01
N GLU A 62 -10.39 -9.07 19.20
CA GLU A 62 -9.77 -10.27 19.76
C GLU A 62 -8.98 -10.92 18.62
N GLU A 63 -7.89 -11.62 18.94
CA GLU A 63 -7.14 -12.38 17.92
C GLU A 63 -8.08 -13.35 17.21
N MET A 64 -8.38 -13.03 15.92
CA MET A 64 -9.33 -13.81 15.11
C MET A 64 -8.64 -14.79 14.17
N HIS A 65 -7.32 -14.75 14.13
CA HIS A 65 -6.54 -15.59 13.23
C HIS A 65 -5.91 -16.80 13.98
N SER A 66 -5.74 -17.89 13.24
CA SER A 66 -4.88 -19.00 13.63
C SER A 66 -3.41 -18.64 13.37
N LYS A 67 -2.51 -19.61 13.35
CA LYS A 67 -1.10 -19.39 13.05
C LYS A 67 -0.91 -18.57 11.76
N VAL A 68 -0.29 -17.40 11.89
CA VAL A 68 0.02 -16.51 10.76
C VAL A 68 1.27 -17.00 10.05
N GLU A 69 1.21 -17.15 8.74
CA GLU A 69 2.37 -17.39 7.89
C GLU A 69 2.79 -16.08 7.21
N TYR A 70 3.97 -15.58 7.60
CA TYR A 70 4.55 -14.41 6.96
C TYR A 70 5.43 -14.81 5.78
N ILE A 71 5.11 -14.31 4.61
CA ILE A 71 5.92 -14.50 3.40
C ILE A 71 6.77 -13.24 3.22
N VAL A 72 8.06 -13.39 3.50
CA VAL A 72 9.03 -12.27 3.53
C VAL A 72 8.94 -11.41 2.28
N ALA A 73 8.83 -10.10 2.48
CA ALA A 73 8.72 -9.05 1.46
C ALA A 73 7.46 -9.07 0.58
N HIS A 74 6.53 -10.00 0.76
CA HIS A 74 5.37 -10.17 -0.12
C HIS A 74 4.04 -9.90 0.60
N GLY A 75 3.80 -10.51 1.74
CA GLY A 75 2.53 -10.36 2.45
C GLY A 75 2.33 -11.40 3.55
N ILE A 76 1.10 -11.50 4.01
CA ILE A 76 0.66 -12.36 5.09
C ILE A 76 -0.41 -13.31 4.57
N SER A 77 -0.30 -14.60 4.91
CA SER A 77 -1.31 -15.62 4.68
C SER A 77 -1.68 -16.27 6.01
N THR A 78 -2.98 -16.40 6.28
CA THR A 78 -3.50 -17.04 7.50
C THR A 78 -4.92 -17.55 7.31
N GLN A 79 -5.52 -18.05 8.39
CA GLN A 79 -6.94 -18.39 8.44
C GLN A 79 -7.66 -17.54 9.49
N ILE A 80 -8.78 -16.94 9.09
CA ILE A 80 -9.69 -16.20 9.95
C ILE A 80 -11.01 -16.96 9.97
N GLU A 81 -11.43 -17.40 11.15
CA GLU A 81 -12.66 -18.19 11.32
C GLU A 81 -12.75 -19.41 10.34
N GLY A 82 -11.59 -20.05 10.10
CA GLY A 82 -11.50 -21.19 9.18
C GLY A 82 -11.44 -20.85 7.69
N LYS A 83 -11.48 -19.58 7.32
CA LYS A 83 -11.35 -19.11 5.93
C LYS A 83 -9.94 -18.59 5.66
N LYS A 84 -9.37 -18.97 4.52
CA LYS A 84 -8.06 -18.44 4.11
C LYS A 84 -8.17 -16.93 3.89
N ALA A 85 -7.32 -16.17 4.55
CA ALA A 85 -7.18 -14.72 4.37
C ALA A 85 -5.74 -14.38 4.01
N VAL A 86 -5.55 -13.48 3.07
CA VAL A 86 -4.25 -12.97 2.64
C VAL A 86 -4.29 -11.45 2.58
N ILE A 87 -3.16 -10.81 2.94
CA ILE A 87 -3.01 -9.37 2.81
C ILE A 87 -1.58 -9.06 2.36
N GLY A 88 -1.41 -8.14 1.41
CA GLY A 88 -0.09 -7.80 0.90
C GLY A 88 -0.09 -6.97 -0.36
N SER A 89 1.05 -7.03 -1.08
CA SER A 89 1.26 -6.32 -2.33
C SER A 89 0.39 -6.88 -3.47
N TYR A 90 0.30 -6.13 -4.57
CA TYR A 90 -0.37 -6.59 -5.80
C TYR A 90 0.19 -7.92 -6.28
N HIS A 91 1.52 -8.01 -6.37
CA HIS A 91 2.21 -9.22 -6.82
C HIS A 91 1.84 -10.43 -5.96
N PHE A 92 1.94 -10.30 -4.63
CA PHE A 92 1.59 -11.37 -3.72
C PHE A 92 0.14 -11.83 -3.87
N VAL A 93 -0.81 -10.88 -3.85
CA VAL A 93 -2.23 -11.22 -3.84
C VAL A 93 -2.70 -11.76 -5.18
N PHE A 94 -2.31 -11.13 -6.31
CA PHE A 94 -2.84 -11.50 -7.62
C PHE A 94 -1.95 -12.46 -8.40
N GLU A 95 -0.62 -12.40 -8.23
CA GLU A 95 0.30 -13.22 -9.01
C GLU A 95 0.71 -14.50 -8.26
N ASP A 96 0.97 -14.43 -6.94
CA ASP A 96 1.33 -15.62 -6.16
C ASP A 96 0.08 -16.37 -5.68
N GLU A 97 -0.84 -15.68 -5.01
CA GLU A 97 -2.04 -16.27 -4.40
C GLU A 97 -3.23 -16.44 -5.38
N LYS A 98 -3.11 -15.93 -6.62
CA LYS A 98 -4.10 -16.07 -7.70
C LYS A 98 -5.50 -15.58 -7.31
N VAL A 99 -5.57 -14.55 -6.49
CA VAL A 99 -6.85 -13.93 -6.08
C VAL A 99 -7.57 -13.37 -7.30
N VAL A 100 -8.89 -13.49 -7.30
CA VAL A 100 -9.75 -12.94 -8.35
C VAL A 100 -10.54 -11.73 -7.84
N ILE A 101 -10.77 -10.76 -8.72
CA ILE A 101 -11.68 -9.66 -8.46
C ILE A 101 -13.11 -10.21 -8.55
N PRO A 102 -14.01 -9.91 -7.57
CA PRO A 102 -15.40 -10.34 -7.65
C PRO A 102 -16.08 -9.80 -8.90
N GLU A 103 -16.93 -10.63 -9.52
CA GLU A 103 -17.69 -10.30 -10.73
C GLU A 103 -18.47 -8.98 -10.57
N GLY A 104 -18.35 -8.09 -11.55
CA GLY A 104 -18.97 -6.76 -11.55
C GLY A 104 -18.24 -5.70 -10.71
N MET A 105 -17.07 -6.01 -10.15
CA MET A 105 -16.25 -5.07 -9.37
C MET A 105 -15.00 -4.60 -10.14
N GLU A 106 -14.84 -4.99 -11.39
CA GLU A 106 -13.67 -4.68 -12.22
C GLU A 106 -13.53 -3.18 -12.43
N GLU A 107 -14.62 -2.49 -12.78
CA GLU A 107 -14.64 -1.04 -12.96
C GLU A 107 -14.27 -0.30 -11.65
N LYS A 108 -14.77 -0.78 -10.51
CA LYS A 108 -14.42 -0.23 -9.20
C LYS A 108 -12.95 -0.38 -8.90
N PHE A 109 -12.36 -1.52 -9.27
CA PHE A 109 -10.94 -1.79 -9.10
C PHE A 109 -10.07 -0.91 -10.01
N GLU A 110 -10.47 -0.71 -11.25
CA GLU A 110 -9.76 0.16 -12.20
C GLU A 110 -9.80 1.64 -11.77
N ASN A 111 -10.88 2.06 -11.10
CA ASN A 111 -11.07 3.43 -10.62
C ASN A 111 -10.48 3.69 -9.22
N LEU A 112 -9.68 2.78 -8.66
CA LEU A 112 -8.96 3.05 -7.41
C LEU A 112 -8.06 4.28 -7.54
N PRO A 113 -7.96 5.14 -6.49
CA PRO A 113 -7.12 6.33 -6.52
C PRO A 113 -5.66 6.01 -6.80
N GLU A 114 -5.10 6.64 -7.84
CA GLU A 114 -3.72 6.35 -8.30
C GLU A 114 -2.64 6.93 -7.39
N GLU A 115 -2.98 7.96 -6.62
CA GLU A 115 -2.05 8.68 -5.74
C GLU A 115 -1.69 7.91 -4.46
N TYR A 116 -2.44 6.87 -4.12
CA TYR A 116 -2.20 6.09 -2.91
C TYR A 116 -1.46 4.80 -3.19
N SER A 117 -0.66 4.36 -2.23
CA SER A 117 -0.15 3.00 -2.20
C SER A 117 -1.29 2.06 -1.80
N HIS A 118 -1.39 0.90 -2.44
CA HIS A 118 -2.46 -0.04 -2.20
C HIS A 118 -1.96 -1.27 -1.45
N LEU A 119 -2.68 -1.62 -0.38
CA LEU A 119 -2.54 -2.89 0.32
C LEU A 119 -3.81 -3.72 0.05
N TYR A 120 -3.64 -4.88 -0.56
CA TYR A 120 -4.74 -5.73 -1.02
C TYR A 120 -5.04 -6.80 0.02
N MET A 121 -6.31 -6.99 0.34
CA MET A 121 -6.76 -8.06 1.24
C MET A 121 -7.78 -8.94 0.54
N ALA A 122 -7.61 -10.25 0.65
CA ALA A 122 -8.52 -11.23 0.06
C ALA A 122 -8.92 -12.29 1.08
N ILE A 123 -10.13 -12.79 0.91
CA ILE A 123 -10.72 -13.87 1.71
C ILE A 123 -11.24 -14.94 0.76
N GLU A 124 -10.88 -16.20 1.01
CA GLU A 124 -11.30 -17.36 0.18
C GLU A 124 -10.97 -17.16 -1.32
N GLY A 125 -9.80 -16.59 -1.62
CA GLY A 125 -9.34 -16.39 -2.99
C GLY A 125 -10.04 -15.27 -3.77
N LYS A 126 -10.88 -14.46 -3.11
CA LYS A 126 -11.55 -13.30 -3.72
C LYS A 126 -11.10 -12.02 -3.04
N LEU A 127 -10.88 -10.96 -3.82
CA LEU A 127 -10.57 -9.64 -3.29
C LEU A 127 -11.70 -9.19 -2.36
N ALA A 128 -11.35 -8.88 -1.11
CA ALA A 128 -12.28 -8.41 -0.09
C ALA A 128 -12.18 -6.91 0.12
N ALA A 129 -10.96 -6.38 0.16
CA ALA A 129 -10.71 -4.96 0.34
C ALA A 129 -9.42 -4.50 -0.34
N VAL A 130 -9.38 -3.21 -0.66
CA VAL A 130 -8.15 -2.47 -0.95
C VAL A 130 -8.03 -1.34 0.06
N ILE A 131 -6.94 -1.35 0.83
CA ILE A 131 -6.64 -0.29 1.79
C ILE A 131 -5.70 0.69 1.10
N CYS A 132 -6.21 1.90 0.88
CA CYS A 132 -5.47 2.99 0.25
C CYS A 132 -4.67 3.73 1.31
N ILE A 133 -3.35 3.77 1.13
CA ILE A 133 -2.41 4.34 2.10
C ILE A 133 -1.72 5.54 1.47
N GLU A 134 -1.87 6.70 2.11
CA GLU A 134 -1.18 7.92 1.78
C GLU A 134 0.11 8.05 2.60
N ASP A 135 1.23 8.27 1.92
CA ASP A 135 2.45 8.76 2.55
C ASP A 135 2.69 10.20 2.06
N PRO A 136 2.34 11.21 2.87
CA PRO A 136 2.29 12.59 2.40
C PRO A 136 3.69 13.07 1.96
N LEU A 137 3.71 13.76 0.83
CA LEU A 137 4.92 14.43 0.35
C LEU A 137 5.39 15.48 1.38
N ARG A 138 6.69 15.69 1.47
CA ARG A 138 7.25 16.83 2.18
C ARG A 138 6.81 18.12 1.50
N GLU A 139 6.55 19.15 2.28
CA GLU A 139 6.09 20.45 1.78
C GLU A 139 7.11 21.08 0.84
N GLU A 140 8.39 20.87 1.14
CA GLU A 140 9.52 21.36 0.36
C GLU A 140 9.85 20.53 -0.89
N ALA A 141 9.31 19.30 -1.06
CA ALA A 141 9.76 18.37 -2.09
C ALA A 141 9.66 18.95 -3.51
N VAL A 142 8.52 19.55 -3.86
CA VAL A 142 8.29 20.14 -5.19
C VAL A 142 9.22 21.32 -5.45
N GLU A 143 9.43 22.17 -4.44
CA GLU A 143 10.29 23.36 -4.57
C GLU A 143 11.77 22.95 -4.73
N VAL A 144 12.24 21.99 -3.93
CA VAL A 144 13.60 21.45 -4.04
C VAL A 144 13.87 20.90 -5.42
N ILE A 145 12.95 20.12 -6.00
CA ILE A 145 13.09 19.59 -7.37
C ILE A 145 13.19 20.74 -8.38
N ARG A 146 12.39 21.79 -8.21
CA ARG A 146 12.44 22.98 -9.06
C ARG A 146 13.77 23.73 -8.98
N GLU A 147 14.29 23.93 -7.77
CA GLU A 147 15.58 24.58 -7.56
C GLU A 147 16.75 23.77 -8.11
N LEU A 148 16.71 22.45 -7.99
CA LEU A 148 17.71 21.57 -8.60
C LEU A 148 17.73 21.69 -10.14
N ARG A 149 16.56 21.84 -10.76
CA ARG A 149 16.47 22.11 -12.22
C ARG A 149 17.08 23.47 -12.59
N LYS A 150 16.79 24.51 -11.82
CA LYS A 150 17.41 25.84 -12.03
C LYS A 150 18.92 25.79 -11.85
N ALA A 151 19.43 24.96 -10.95
CA ALA A 151 20.86 24.71 -10.76
C ALA A 151 21.53 23.88 -11.88
N GLY A 152 20.79 23.53 -12.95
CA GLY A 152 21.32 22.83 -14.13
C GLY A 152 21.25 21.32 -14.10
N LEU A 153 20.50 20.72 -13.17
CA LEU A 153 20.28 19.28 -13.15
C LEU A 153 19.29 18.87 -14.25
N SER A 154 19.80 18.17 -15.26
CA SER A 154 19.04 17.80 -16.45
C SER A 154 18.19 16.55 -16.29
N LYS A 155 18.48 15.71 -15.28
CA LYS A 155 17.73 14.46 -15.04
C LYS A 155 17.58 14.19 -13.55
N ILE A 156 16.34 14.09 -13.10
CA ILE A 156 15.96 13.78 -11.73
C ILE A 156 15.05 12.54 -11.75
N VAL A 157 15.41 11.52 -10.99
CA VAL A 157 14.76 10.22 -10.98
C VAL A 157 14.23 9.94 -9.57
N MET A 158 13.01 9.39 -9.47
CA MET A 158 12.48 8.86 -8.22
C MET A 158 12.64 7.34 -8.21
N MET A 159 13.10 6.81 -7.09
CA MET A 159 13.18 5.37 -6.83
C MET A 159 12.11 4.96 -5.82
N THR A 160 11.36 3.90 -6.11
CA THR A 160 10.26 3.44 -5.25
C THR A 160 9.96 1.96 -5.48
N GLY A 161 9.42 1.30 -4.45
CA GLY A 161 8.82 -0.03 -4.53
C GLY A 161 7.30 -0.03 -4.79
N ASP A 162 6.69 1.15 -5.00
CA ASP A 162 5.25 1.23 -5.32
C ASP A 162 4.92 0.64 -6.69
N SER A 163 3.62 0.43 -6.92
CA SER A 163 3.11 0.08 -8.24
C SER A 163 3.48 1.15 -9.28
N GLU A 164 3.62 0.75 -10.53
CA GLU A 164 3.92 1.67 -11.64
C GLU A 164 2.92 2.84 -11.72
N ARG A 165 1.64 2.55 -11.49
CA ARG A 165 0.55 3.53 -11.51
C ARG A 165 0.74 4.60 -10.44
N THR A 166 0.92 4.20 -9.18
CA THR A 166 1.15 5.09 -8.05
C THR A 166 2.43 5.90 -8.22
N ALA A 167 3.50 5.24 -8.63
CA ALA A 167 4.79 5.88 -8.83
C ALA A 167 4.75 6.96 -9.92
N LYS A 168 4.06 6.73 -11.03
CA LYS A 168 3.84 7.73 -12.08
C LYS A 168 3.03 8.93 -11.60
N ALA A 169 1.96 8.70 -10.84
CA ALA A 169 1.14 9.77 -10.27
C ALA A 169 1.96 10.68 -9.34
N ILE A 170 2.75 10.10 -8.45
CA ILE A 170 3.62 10.83 -7.53
C ILE A 170 4.73 11.55 -8.30
N ALA A 171 5.39 10.90 -9.25
CA ALA A 171 6.44 11.49 -10.07
C ALA A 171 5.97 12.75 -10.81
N LYS A 172 4.77 12.70 -11.40
CA LYS A 172 4.11 13.85 -12.04
C LYS A 172 3.86 14.99 -11.04
N ARG A 173 3.38 14.65 -9.83
CA ARG A 173 3.09 15.62 -8.78
C ARG A 173 4.34 16.31 -8.25
N VAL A 174 5.44 15.57 -8.07
CA VAL A 174 6.73 16.11 -7.58
C VAL A 174 7.52 16.80 -8.69
N GLY A 175 7.32 16.41 -9.94
CA GLY A 175 7.99 16.98 -11.10
C GLY A 175 9.33 16.33 -11.44
N VAL A 176 9.52 15.03 -11.15
CA VAL A 176 10.70 14.25 -11.58
C VAL A 176 10.51 13.71 -12.99
N ASP A 177 11.63 13.38 -13.67
CA ASP A 177 11.63 13.00 -15.10
C ASP A 177 11.33 11.53 -15.35
N ALA A 178 11.69 10.69 -14.38
CA ALA A 178 11.56 9.24 -14.50
C ALA A 178 11.37 8.57 -13.13
N VAL A 179 10.87 7.35 -13.17
CA VAL A 179 10.77 6.46 -12.02
C VAL A 179 11.67 5.25 -12.26
N SER A 180 12.40 4.85 -11.23
CA SER A 180 13.09 3.58 -11.17
C SER A 180 12.41 2.70 -10.13
N TYR A 181 12.02 1.51 -10.53
CA TYR A 181 11.39 0.54 -9.65
C TYR A 181 12.45 -0.33 -9.02
N THR A 182 12.48 -0.39 -7.70
CA THR A 182 13.30 -1.36 -6.99
C THR A 182 12.41 -2.51 -6.56
N HIS A 183 12.57 -3.65 -7.20
CA HIS A 183 12.24 -4.90 -6.56
C HIS A 183 13.33 -5.12 -5.51
N LEU A 184 13.10 -4.67 -4.28
CA LEU A 184 13.99 -4.95 -3.17
C LEU A 184 13.87 -6.43 -2.82
N THR A 185 14.58 -7.26 -3.53
CA THR A 185 15.02 -8.54 -2.99
C THR A 185 16.13 -8.20 -2.00
N LEU A 186 15.79 -8.09 -0.71
CA LEU A 186 16.80 -8.11 0.34
C LEU A 186 17.50 -9.47 0.31
N PRO A 187 18.82 -9.50 0.40
CA PRO A 187 19.58 -10.75 0.45
C PRO A 187 19.27 -11.54 1.71
#